data_5f1c31171694f9d9cd711d66f0852119
#
_entry.id   5f1c31171694f9d9cd711d66f0852119
#
_cell.length_a   1.000
_cell.length_b   1.000
_cell.length_c   1.000
_cell.angle_alpha   90.00
_cell.angle_beta   90.00
_cell.angle_gamma   90.00
#
_symmetry.space_group_name_H-M   'P 1'
#
loop_
_entity.id
_entity.type
_entity.pdbx_description
1 polymer ?
#
loop_
_entity_poly.entity_id
_entity_poly.type
_entity_poly.pdbx_seq_one_letter_code
_entity_poly.pdbx_strand_id
1 'polypeptide(L)'
;MTIQGLIPLGFQQITSLSSAATLTVPAGAEVAILSVLTQSVRFRDDGTAPDATHGVIIPAGVAPYRYEGDLRAVQFIQTAASASMDIAYYGRA
;
A
#
# COMPACT_ATOMS: atom_id res chain seq x y z
N MET A 1 3.16 1.88 16.53
CA MET A 1 4.01 0.82 15.95
C MET A 1 5.46 1.23 16.04
N THR A 2 6.32 0.32 16.44
CA THR A 2 7.75 0.60 16.54
C THR A 2 8.48 -0.07 15.37
N ILE A 3 9.32 0.70 14.67
CA ILE A 3 10.10 0.18 13.55
C ILE A 3 11.57 0.41 13.87
N GLN A 4 12.22 -0.67 14.35
CA GLN A 4 13.61 -0.58 14.77
C GLN A 4 14.57 -0.68 13.59
N GLY A 5 15.61 0.15 13.63
CA GLY A 5 16.67 0.14 12.62
C GLY A 5 16.24 0.73 11.28
N LEU A 6 15.05 1.33 11.21
CA LEU A 6 14.54 1.94 10.00
C LEU A 6 14.31 3.43 10.21
N ILE A 7 14.50 4.19 9.15
CA ILE A 7 14.27 5.64 9.15
C ILE A 7 13.11 5.97 8.21
N PRO A 8 12.33 7.01 8.52
CA PRO A 8 11.27 7.45 7.61
C PRO A 8 11.87 8.07 6.35
N LEU A 9 11.35 7.69 5.20
CA LEU A 9 11.86 8.13 3.89
C LEU A 9 10.84 8.92 3.09
N GLY A 10 9.56 8.84 3.41
CA GLY A 10 8.56 9.59 2.67
C GLY A 10 7.15 9.17 2.98
N PHE A 11 6.21 9.89 2.37
CA PHE A 11 4.78 9.70 2.54
C PHE A 11 4.08 9.88 1.21
N GLN A 12 3.03 9.11 0.99
CA GLN A 12 2.22 9.21 -0.22
C GLN A 12 0.75 8.99 0.14
N GLN A 13 -0.14 9.71 -0.54
CA GLN A 13 -1.57 9.44 -0.46
C GLN A 13 -2.07 9.06 -1.84
N ILE A 14 -2.84 7.99 -1.93
CA ILE A 14 -3.46 7.55 -3.18
C ILE A 14 -4.97 7.64 -3.02
N THR A 15 -5.60 8.42 -3.89
CA THR A 15 -7.06 8.57 -3.92
C THR A 15 -7.69 8.02 -5.19
N SER A 16 -6.90 7.67 -6.21
CA SER A 16 -7.37 7.14 -7.48
C SER A 16 -7.10 5.64 -7.54
N LEU A 17 -8.02 4.86 -6.99
CA LEU A 17 -7.89 3.41 -6.89
C LEU A 17 -8.93 2.66 -7.73
N SER A 18 -9.60 3.36 -8.65
CA SER A 18 -10.60 2.73 -9.54
C SER A 18 -9.95 1.79 -10.57
N SER A 19 -8.66 1.95 -10.82
CA SER A 19 -7.87 1.00 -11.57
C SER A 19 -6.63 0.67 -10.77
N ALA A 20 -5.93 -0.40 -11.11
CA ALA A 20 -4.76 -0.83 -10.34
C ALA A 20 -3.71 0.28 -10.30
N ALA A 21 -3.26 0.60 -9.10
CA ALA A 21 -2.31 1.68 -8.85
C ALA A 21 -1.04 1.14 -8.22
N THR A 22 0.10 1.71 -8.63
CA THR A 22 1.40 1.36 -8.06
C THR A 22 1.83 2.40 -7.04
N LEU A 23 2.83 2.05 -6.23
CA LEU A 23 3.42 2.97 -5.27
C LEU A 23 4.50 3.82 -5.93
N THR A 24 4.67 5.04 -5.45
CA THR A 24 5.80 5.90 -5.83
C THR A 24 6.86 5.73 -4.74
N VAL A 25 7.76 4.78 -4.94
CA VAL A 25 8.67 4.30 -3.90
C VAL A 25 9.91 5.19 -3.83
N PRO A 26 10.18 5.83 -2.66
CA PRO A 26 11.42 6.58 -2.49
C PRO A 26 12.65 5.67 -2.56
N ALA A 27 13.79 6.24 -2.94
CA ALA A 27 15.04 5.49 -2.97
C ALA A 27 15.36 4.95 -1.59
N GLY A 28 15.73 3.68 -1.52
CA GLY A 28 16.10 3.03 -0.26
C GLY A 28 14.95 2.48 0.56
N ALA A 29 13.71 2.69 0.15
CA ALA A 29 12.55 2.19 0.90
C ALA A 29 12.49 0.67 0.85
N GLU A 30 12.26 0.05 2.01
CA GLU A 30 12.14 -1.40 2.16
C GLU A 30 10.81 -1.81 2.77
N VAL A 31 10.14 -0.88 3.45
CA VAL A 31 8.88 -1.15 4.16
C VAL A 31 7.90 -0.03 3.86
N ALA A 32 6.65 -0.40 3.63
CA ALA A 32 5.54 0.55 3.53
C ALA A 32 4.52 0.24 4.61
N ILE A 33 4.08 1.27 5.31
CA ILE A 33 2.99 1.19 6.27
C ILE A 33 1.76 1.76 5.58
N LEU A 34 0.74 0.94 5.43
CA LEU A 34 -0.44 1.26 4.64
C LEU A 34 -1.64 1.47 5.55
N SER A 35 -2.29 2.61 5.42
CA SER A 35 -3.56 2.90 6.07
C SER A 35 -4.64 2.97 5.01
N VAL A 36 -5.63 2.09 5.08
CA VAL A 36 -6.70 2.01 4.09
C VAL A 36 -7.95 2.68 4.65
N LEU A 37 -8.50 3.62 3.90
CA LEU A 37 -9.58 4.49 4.35
C LEU A 37 -10.80 4.36 3.45
N THR A 38 -11.97 4.48 4.03
CA THR A 38 -13.30 4.52 3.41
C THR A 38 -13.75 3.18 2.87
N GLN A 39 -13.02 2.57 1.96
CA GLN A 39 -13.34 1.27 1.38
C GLN A 39 -12.10 0.40 1.40
N SER A 40 -12.29 -0.92 1.47
CA SER A 40 -11.20 -1.87 1.43
C SER A 40 -10.51 -1.85 0.08
N VAL A 41 -9.26 -2.30 0.04
CA VAL A 41 -8.51 -2.47 -1.20
C VAL A 41 -8.03 -3.92 -1.33
N ARG A 42 -7.71 -4.31 -2.55
CA ARG A 42 -7.01 -5.57 -2.83
C ARG A 42 -5.65 -5.28 -3.42
N PHE A 43 -4.68 -6.16 -3.14
CA PHE A 43 -3.36 -6.01 -3.74
C PHE A 43 -2.87 -7.33 -4.31
N ARG A 44 -1.97 -7.23 -5.29
CA ARG A 44 -1.18 -8.34 -5.81
C ARG A 44 0.23 -7.84 -6.09
N ASP A 45 1.20 -8.70 -5.88
CA ASP A 45 2.61 -8.37 -6.14
C ASP A 45 3.31 -9.45 -6.96
N ASP A 46 2.52 -10.26 -7.67
CA ASP A 46 3.00 -11.39 -8.45
C ASP A 46 3.12 -11.08 -9.96
N GLY A 47 3.11 -9.81 -10.33
CA GLY A 47 3.23 -9.39 -11.71
C GLY A 47 1.91 -9.29 -12.46
N THR A 48 0.80 -9.61 -11.82
CA THR A 48 -0.55 -9.49 -12.39
C THR A 48 -1.31 -8.44 -11.61
N ALA A 49 -2.02 -7.56 -12.32
CA ALA A 49 -2.81 -6.52 -11.68
C ALA A 49 -3.99 -7.15 -10.91
N PRO A 50 -4.31 -6.64 -9.70
CA PRO A 50 -5.52 -7.05 -9.01
C PRO A 50 -6.76 -6.49 -9.69
N ASP A 51 -7.91 -7.08 -9.39
CA ASP A 51 -9.19 -6.49 -9.76
C ASP A 51 -10.12 -6.51 -8.53
N ALA A 52 -11.35 -6.05 -8.69
CA ALA A 52 -12.26 -5.89 -7.55
C ALA A 52 -12.61 -7.23 -6.87
N THR A 53 -12.32 -8.35 -7.51
CA THR A 53 -12.64 -9.69 -6.98
C THR A 53 -11.42 -10.58 -6.80
N HIS A 54 -10.23 -10.15 -7.24
CA HIS A 54 -9.00 -10.96 -7.16
C HIS A 54 -7.87 -10.13 -6.55
N GLY A 55 -7.31 -10.64 -5.47
CA GLY A 55 -6.21 -10.02 -4.74
C GLY A 55 -6.41 -10.19 -3.24
N VAL A 56 -5.37 -9.89 -2.48
CA VAL A 56 -5.40 -9.95 -1.02
C VAL A 56 -6.10 -8.71 -0.49
N ILE A 57 -7.11 -8.88 0.36
CA ILE A 57 -7.88 -7.77 0.90
C ILE A 57 -7.16 -7.15 2.10
N ILE A 58 -7.10 -5.81 2.11
CA ILE A 58 -6.79 -5.04 3.31
C ILE A 58 -8.07 -4.27 3.66
N PRO A 59 -8.74 -4.60 4.78
CA PRO A 59 -9.97 -3.91 5.17
C PRO A 59 -9.70 -2.45 5.51
N ALA A 60 -10.69 -1.58 5.21
CA ALA A 60 -10.61 -0.19 5.61
C ALA A 60 -10.84 -0.04 7.12
N GLY A 61 -10.24 0.98 7.71
CA GLY A 61 -10.48 1.36 9.09
C GLY A 61 -9.82 0.49 10.16
N VAL A 62 -9.00 -0.48 9.75
CA VAL A 62 -8.26 -1.32 10.70
C VAL A 62 -6.87 -0.71 10.95
N ALA A 63 -6.11 -1.34 11.86
CA ALA A 63 -4.74 -0.91 12.13
C ALA A 63 -3.91 -0.90 10.84
N PRO A 64 -2.91 -0.01 10.74
CA PRO A 64 -2.08 0.04 9.55
C PRO A 64 -1.42 -1.29 9.23
N TYR A 65 -1.36 -1.59 7.94
CA TYR A 65 -0.78 -2.84 7.44
C TYR A 65 0.68 -2.62 7.07
N ARG A 66 1.56 -3.46 7.61
CA ARG A 66 2.99 -3.39 7.30
C ARG A 66 3.28 -4.27 6.10
N TYR A 67 3.69 -3.67 4.99
CA TYR A 67 4.03 -4.39 3.78
C TYR A 67 5.55 -4.36 3.56
N GLU A 68 6.15 -5.54 3.42
CA GLU A 68 7.60 -5.70 3.24
C GLU A 68 7.95 -6.50 1.99
N GLY A 69 6.99 -6.72 1.09
CA GLY A 69 7.23 -7.40 -0.17
C GLY A 69 7.90 -6.49 -1.20
N ASP A 70 7.64 -6.73 -2.46
CA ASP A 70 8.22 -5.93 -3.54
C ASP A 70 7.43 -4.64 -3.71
N LEU A 71 7.94 -3.56 -3.12
CA LEU A 71 7.27 -2.26 -3.14
C LEU A 71 7.08 -1.71 -4.56
N ARG A 72 7.94 -2.10 -5.50
CA ARG A 72 7.88 -1.60 -6.87
C ARG A 72 6.99 -2.44 -7.78
N ALA A 73 6.62 -3.63 -7.34
CA ALA A 73 5.76 -4.53 -8.10
C ALA A 73 4.32 -4.55 -7.61
N VAL A 74 4.09 -4.24 -6.33
CA VAL A 74 2.76 -4.33 -5.73
C VAL A 74 1.81 -3.33 -6.36
N GLN A 75 0.58 -3.76 -6.64
CA GLN A 75 -0.48 -2.92 -7.18
C GLN A 75 -1.71 -3.05 -6.30
N PHE A 76 -2.46 -1.96 -6.18
CA PHE A 76 -3.64 -1.87 -5.33
C PHE A 76 -4.86 -1.42 -6.14
N ILE A 77 -6.03 -1.94 -5.79
CA ILE A 77 -7.29 -1.52 -6.39
C ILE A 77 -8.38 -1.50 -5.32
N GLN A 78 -9.32 -0.57 -5.44
CA GLN A 78 -10.44 -0.49 -4.51
C GLN A 78 -11.42 -1.64 -4.75
N THR A 79 -12.11 -2.05 -3.68
CA THR A 79 -13.21 -3.02 -3.80
C THR A 79 -14.53 -2.32 -4.10
N ALA A 80 -14.62 -1.03 -3.78
CA ALA A 80 -15.78 -0.19 -4.06
C ALA A 80 -15.31 1.25 -4.22
N ALA A 81 -16.15 2.12 -4.72
CA ALA A 81 -15.78 3.50 -5.03
C ALA A 81 -15.32 4.27 -3.79
N SER A 82 -14.43 5.21 -4.00
CA SER A 82 -13.93 6.18 -3.01
C SER A 82 -12.97 5.65 -1.96
N ALA A 83 -12.29 4.55 -2.24
CA ALA A 83 -11.20 4.11 -1.38
C ALA A 83 -10.01 5.08 -1.47
N SER A 84 -9.28 5.21 -0.38
CA SER A 84 -8.03 5.95 -0.36
C SER A 84 -7.02 5.24 0.53
N MET A 85 -5.75 5.54 0.33
CA MET A 85 -4.66 4.95 1.12
C MET A 85 -3.66 6.03 1.48
N ASP A 86 -3.19 5.98 2.72
CA ASP A 86 -2.04 6.75 3.17
C ASP A 86 -0.88 5.78 3.36
N ILE A 87 0.27 6.12 2.80
CA ILE A 87 1.43 5.24 2.82
C ILE A 87 2.63 5.98 3.39
N ALA A 88 3.25 5.40 4.41
CA ALA A 88 4.52 5.89 4.93
C ALA A 88 5.62 4.90 4.56
N TYR A 89 6.74 5.41 4.07
CA TYR A 89 7.86 4.59 3.63
C TYR A 89 9.00 4.65 4.62
N TYR A 90 9.63 3.50 4.85
CA TYR A 90 10.78 3.37 5.73
C TYR A 90 11.87 2.56 5.05
N GLY A 91 13.11 2.83 5.43
CA GLY A 91 14.26 2.10 4.93
C GLY A 91 15.41 2.18 5.91
N ARG A 92 16.53 1.60 5.54
CA ARG A 92 17.70 1.58 6.42
C ARG A 92 18.49 2.86 6.25
N ALA A 93 19.12 3.26 7.36
CA ALA A 93 20.03 4.41 7.36
C ALA A 93 21.28 4.12 6.53
#